data_68039704746a8cfca5278d82993bd6b5
#
_entry.id   68039704746a8cfca5278d82993bd6b5
#
_cell.length_a   1.000
_cell.length_b   1.000
_cell.length_c   1.000
_cell.angle_alpha   90.00
_cell.angle_beta   90.00
_cell.angle_gamma   90.00
#
_symmetry.space_group_name_H-M   'P 1'
#
loop_
_entity.id
_entity.type
_entity.pdbx_description
1 polymer ?
#
loop_
_entity_poly.entity_id
_entity_poly.type
_entity_poly.pdbx_seq_one_letter_code
_entity_poly.pdbx_strand_id
1 'polypeptide(L)' 'MENMTQEERERGAKLLLDNPLFVEAFETLEKELLLSWARTNSNDVSQRESCWLATRLLERLKAHITSIVETGHMAKVL' A
#
# COMPACT_ATOMS: atom_id res chain seq x y z
N MET A 1 -14.24 -5.76 -19.05
CA MET A 1 -13.09 -5.07 -18.46
C MET A 1 -11.87 -5.21 -19.36
N GLU A 2 -11.25 -4.11 -19.65
CA GLU A 2 -10.05 -4.12 -20.46
C GLU A 2 -8.89 -4.79 -19.73
N ASN A 3 -8.14 -5.62 -20.45
CA ASN A 3 -6.96 -6.23 -19.91
C ASN A 3 -5.75 -5.37 -20.23
N MET A 4 -5.09 -4.89 -19.20
CA MET A 4 -3.86 -4.15 -19.39
C MET A 4 -2.72 -5.10 -19.75
N THR A 5 -1.83 -4.63 -20.62
CA THR A 5 -0.61 -5.36 -20.92
C THR A 5 0.32 -5.27 -19.71
N GLN A 6 1.34 -6.13 -19.69
CA GLN A 6 2.36 -6.10 -18.65
C GLN A 6 3.04 -4.72 -18.58
N GLU A 7 3.33 -4.16 -19.75
CA GLU A 7 3.98 -2.84 -19.82
C GLU A 7 3.08 -1.72 -19.30
N GLU A 8 1.79 -1.79 -19.60
CA GLU A 8 0.84 -0.80 -19.12
C GLU A 8 0.69 -0.88 -17.60
N ARG A 9 0.66 -2.09 -17.04
CA ARG A 9 0.61 -2.30 -15.59
C ARG A 9 1.84 -1.74 -14.90
N GLU A 10 3.00 -2.05 -15.43
CA GLU A 10 4.27 -1.58 -14.87
C GLU A 10 4.33 -0.06 -14.88
N ARG A 11 3.97 0.55 -16.01
CA ARG A 11 3.97 2.00 -16.14
C ARG A 11 2.98 2.65 -15.18
N GLY A 12 1.77 2.11 -15.10
CA GLY A 12 0.75 2.62 -14.20
C GLY A 12 1.15 2.52 -12.74
N ALA A 13 1.71 1.39 -12.35
CA ALA A 13 2.17 1.18 -10.98
C ALA A 13 3.31 2.15 -10.63
N LYS A 14 4.25 2.33 -11.56
CA LYS A 14 5.37 3.24 -11.35
C LYS A 14 4.90 4.69 -11.23
N LEU A 15 3.98 5.11 -12.09
CA LEU A 15 3.42 6.45 -12.03
C LEU A 15 2.68 6.68 -10.71
N LEU A 16 1.97 5.66 -10.23
CA LEU A 16 1.24 5.74 -8.99
C LEU A 16 2.19 5.88 -7.80
N LEU A 17 3.24 5.06 -7.75
CA LEU A 17 4.22 5.12 -6.65
C LEU A 17 5.02 6.42 -6.67
N ASP A 18 5.17 7.04 -7.81
CA ASP A 18 5.89 8.31 -7.95
C ASP A 18 4.98 9.53 -7.78
N ASN A 19 3.66 9.32 -7.72
CA ASN A 19 2.71 10.42 -7.57
C ASN A 19 2.78 11.00 -6.16
N PRO A 20 3.12 12.31 -6.02
CA PRO A 20 3.27 12.91 -4.69
C PRO A 20 2.01 12.84 -3.83
N LEU A 21 0.84 12.95 -4.45
CA LEU A 21 -0.41 12.87 -3.71
C LEU A 21 -0.67 11.47 -3.20
N PHE A 22 -0.34 10.46 -4.00
CA PHE A 22 -0.49 9.06 -3.59
C PHE A 22 0.43 8.75 -2.42
N VAL A 23 1.69 9.19 -2.49
CA VAL A 23 2.67 9.02 -1.41
C VAL A 23 2.19 9.71 -0.14
N GLU A 24 1.74 10.95 -0.27
CA GLU A 24 1.20 11.71 0.85
C GLU A 24 0.01 11.00 1.49
N ALA A 25 -0.91 10.49 0.68
CA ALA A 25 -2.09 9.79 1.18
C ALA A 25 -1.71 8.54 1.97
N PHE A 26 -0.74 7.77 1.47
CA PHE A 26 -0.25 6.59 2.18
C PHE A 26 0.39 6.95 3.51
N GLU A 27 1.27 7.95 3.51
CA GLU A 27 1.93 8.39 4.73
C GLU A 27 0.94 8.94 5.76
N THR A 28 -0.08 9.66 5.29
CA THR A 28 -1.11 10.19 6.14
C THR A 28 -1.91 9.07 6.80
N LEU A 29 -2.31 8.07 6.01
CA LEU A 29 -3.05 6.93 6.53
C LEU A 29 -2.23 6.11 7.53
N GLU A 30 -0.95 5.89 7.23
CA GLU A 30 -0.06 5.18 8.15
C GLU A 30 0.01 5.90 9.49
N LYS A 31 0.16 7.22 9.45
CA LYS A 31 0.23 8.06 10.64
C LYS A 31 -1.07 8.03 11.43
N GLU A 32 -2.20 8.15 10.74
CA GLU A 32 -3.51 8.11 11.37
C GLU A 32 -3.79 6.78 12.06
N LEU A 33 -3.40 5.69 11.42
CA LEU A 33 -3.59 4.35 11.99
C LEU A 33 -2.70 4.17 13.22
N LEU A 34 -1.48 4.65 13.19
CA LEU A 34 -0.57 4.59 14.33
C LEU A 34 -1.13 5.40 15.50
N LEU A 35 -1.62 6.60 15.23
CA LEU A 35 -2.22 7.45 16.26
C LEU A 35 -3.50 6.83 16.83
N SER A 36 -4.32 6.24 15.97
CA SER A 36 -5.53 5.55 16.42
C SER A 36 -5.18 4.40 17.36
N TRP A 37 -4.17 3.62 16.97
CA TRP A 37 -3.71 2.51 17.81
C TRP A 37 -3.19 3.01 19.16
N ALA A 38 -2.39 4.09 19.13
CA ALA A 38 -1.79 4.65 20.35
C ALA A 38 -2.85 5.21 21.33
N ARG A 39 -4.00 5.62 20.80
CA ARG A 39 -5.09 6.16 21.61
C ARG A 39 -6.03 5.10 22.15
N THR A 40 -5.88 3.85 21.74
CA THR A 40 -6.73 2.77 22.27
C THR A 40 -6.32 2.45 23.69
N ASN A 41 -7.30 2.02 24.49
CA ASN A 41 -7.02 1.48 25.81
C ASN A 41 -6.36 0.12 25.66
N SER A 42 -5.44 -0.20 26.56
CA SER A 42 -4.79 -1.52 26.55
C SER A 42 -5.79 -2.67 26.73
N ASN A 43 -6.96 -2.39 27.30
CA ASN A 43 -8.00 -3.38 27.49
C ASN A 43 -8.91 -3.54 26.25
N ASP A 44 -8.83 -2.63 25.29
CA ASP A 44 -9.66 -2.69 24.09
C ASP A 44 -8.95 -3.49 23.00
N VAL A 45 -8.91 -4.79 23.18
CA VAL A 45 -8.24 -5.72 22.28
C VAL A 45 -8.83 -5.65 20.87
N SER A 46 -10.14 -5.58 20.78
CA SER A 46 -10.86 -5.56 19.50
C SER A 46 -10.46 -4.34 18.66
N GLN A 47 -10.43 -3.16 19.24
CA GLN A 47 -10.08 -1.95 18.53
C GLN A 47 -8.61 -1.92 18.14
N ARG A 48 -7.73 -2.38 19.04
CA ARG A 48 -6.31 -2.46 18.77
C ARG A 48 -6.02 -3.44 17.62
N GLU A 49 -6.72 -4.56 17.61
CA GLU A 49 -6.61 -5.56 16.55
C GLU A 49 -7.09 -5.00 15.21
N SER A 50 -8.20 -4.26 15.21
CA SER A 50 -8.71 -3.62 13.99
C SER A 50 -7.69 -2.65 13.40
N CYS A 51 -7.05 -1.84 14.24
CA CYS A 51 -6.01 -0.91 13.79
C CYS A 51 -4.80 -1.67 13.21
N TRP A 52 -4.42 -2.77 13.84
CA TRP A 52 -3.30 -3.59 13.36
C TRP A 52 -3.62 -4.19 12.00
N LEU A 53 -4.83 -4.76 11.85
CA LEU A 53 -5.27 -5.35 10.58
C LEU A 53 -5.32 -4.30 9.48
N ALA A 54 -5.81 -3.11 9.78
CA ALA A 54 -5.86 -2.02 8.81
C ALA A 54 -4.46 -1.61 8.35
N THR A 55 -3.52 -1.55 9.28
CA THR A 55 -2.12 -1.23 8.96
C THR A 55 -1.52 -2.30 8.06
N ARG A 56 -1.75 -3.58 8.38
CA ARG A 56 -1.25 -4.69 7.59
C ARG A 56 -1.84 -4.66 6.17
N LEU A 57 -3.12 -4.35 6.06
CA LEU A 57 -3.78 -4.28 4.76
C LEU A 57 -3.22 -3.16 3.90
N LEU A 58 -2.95 -2.00 4.52
CA LEU A 58 -2.35 -0.87 3.83
C LEU A 58 -0.94 -1.22 3.31
N GLU A 59 -0.14 -1.89 4.14
CA GLU A 59 1.18 -2.36 3.74
C GLU A 59 1.11 -3.33 2.57
N ARG A 60 0.14 -4.24 2.60
CA ARG A 60 -0.04 -5.22 1.53
C ARG A 60 -0.43 -4.56 0.21
N LEU A 61 -1.24 -3.52 0.27
CA LEU A 61 -1.61 -2.78 -0.93
C LEU A 61 -0.36 -2.16 -1.57
N LYS A 62 0.46 -1.49 -0.78
CA LYS A 62 1.69 -0.88 -1.25
C LYS A 62 2.65 -1.93 -1.81
N ALA A 63 2.80 -3.04 -1.10
CA ALA A 63 3.66 -4.14 -1.53
C ALA A 63 3.19 -4.74 -2.85
N HIS A 64 1.88 -4.85 -3.04
CA HIS A 64 1.32 -5.38 -4.27
C HIS A 64 1.65 -4.46 -5.46
N ILE A 65 1.47 -3.16 -5.30
CA ILE A 65 1.79 -2.19 -6.36
C ILE A 65 3.28 -2.23 -6.67
N THR A 66 4.11 -2.30 -5.64
CA THR A 66 5.58 -2.40 -5.80
C THR A 66 5.95 -3.68 -6.56
N SER A 67 5.27 -4.78 -6.26
CA SER A 67 5.56 -6.06 -6.92
C SER A 67 5.26 -6.02 -8.43
N ILE A 68 4.30 -5.22 -8.85
CA ILE A 68 3.99 -5.06 -10.27
C ILE A 68 5.18 -4.42 -11.00
N VAL A 69 5.80 -3.42 -10.38
CA VAL A 69 6.98 -2.76 -10.95
C VAL A 69 8.15 -3.74 -11.00
N GLU A 70 8.39 -4.47 -9.92
CA GLU A 70 9.50 -5.43 -9.84
C GLU A 70 9.35 -6.56 -10.85
N THR A 71 8.13 -7.09 -10.99
CA THR A 71 7.87 -8.15 -11.97
C THR A 71 8.11 -7.67 -13.38
N GLY A 72 7.67 -6.45 -13.72
CA GLY A 72 7.90 -5.86 -15.03
C GLY A 72 9.37 -5.69 -15.31
N HIS A 73 10.13 -5.23 -14.31
CA HIS A 73 11.58 -5.05 -14.44
C HIS A 73 12.28 -6.39 -14.70
N MET A 74 11.92 -7.42 -13.95
CA MET A 74 12.50 -8.75 -14.11
C MET A 74 12.18 -9.33 -15.48
N ALA A 75 10.97 -9.12 -15.99
CA ALA A 75 10.60 -9.60 -17.31
C ALA A 75 11.45 -8.96 -18.42
N LYS A 76 11.86 -7.71 -18.23
CA LYS A 76 12.71 -7.02 -19.20
C LYS A 76 14.15 -7.49 -19.17
N VAL A 77 14.61 -7.92 -18.01
CA VAL A 77 15.99 -8.39 -17.84
C VAL A 77 16.15 -9.80 -18.38
N LEU A 78 15.12 -10.60 -18.32
CA LEU A 78 15.14 -11.97 -18.83
C LEU A 78 14.92 -12.00 -20.34
#